data_38869c145426366e10dd76d026d3d28d
#
_entry.id   38869c145426366e10dd76d026d3d28d
#
_cell.length_a   1.000
_cell.length_b   1.000
_cell.length_c   1.000
_cell.angle_alpha   90.00
_cell.angle_beta   90.00
_cell.angle_gamma   90.00
#
_symmetry.space_group_name_H-M   'P 1'
#
loop_
_entity.id
_entity.type
_entity.pdbx_description
1 polymer ?
#
loop_
_entity_poly.entity_id
_entity_poly.type
_entity_poly.pdbx_seq_one_letter_code
_entity_poly.pdbx_strand_id
1 'polypeptide(L)'
;MNGMIWAGLWSALSMLAPAGAVTNAPVRQDDDWEFVADPARNLSAASVRYEDGKAVVVQCAPAGLRVVLVGLPATTERERVLAATRADGRSDTQTWFAEPGATAFTASVNGRDARFLRGGGLFELRSPAGTAAPIRAVFDLPTQNASLDRVLTACGYAVADDRDALPRTGEDLKTRWQVEHADEIARAERGEGRRPSGNRSRSVNGRGHQRDEASPPPPQPADRSCIVRNGAYADCRFDHTVDSSAPQSQVTLRLLQEIKLDPASAAASEGRVYYPFGGTAPLIMIERSERLN
;
A
#
# COMPACT_ATOMS: atom_id res chain seq x y z
N MET A 1 -3.50 -20.17 11.22
CA MET A 1 -2.14 -20.52 11.66
C MET A 1 -1.14 -20.00 10.65
N ASN A 2 -0.68 -18.76 10.66
CA ASN A 2 0.43 -18.24 9.82
C ASN A 2 0.91 -16.86 10.31
N GLY A 3 1.02 -16.69 11.62
CA GLY A 3 1.50 -15.44 12.23
C GLY A 3 2.99 -15.42 12.59
N MET A 4 3.84 -16.23 11.96
CA MET A 4 5.20 -16.50 12.50
C MET A 4 6.36 -16.28 11.52
N ILE A 5 6.21 -15.49 10.46
CA ILE A 5 7.28 -15.34 9.45
C ILE A 5 8.15 -14.08 9.68
N TRP A 6 7.72 -13.12 10.49
CA TRP A 6 8.43 -11.86 10.69
C TRP A 6 9.62 -11.91 11.65
N ALA A 7 9.62 -12.82 12.63
CA ALA A 7 10.72 -12.94 13.60
C ALA A 7 12.00 -13.57 13.00
N GLY A 8 11.88 -14.35 11.93
CA GLY A 8 13.03 -15.07 11.35
C GLY A 8 13.93 -14.22 10.45
N LEU A 9 13.41 -13.16 9.84
CA LEU A 9 14.20 -12.30 8.94
C LEU A 9 15.16 -11.35 9.69
N TRP A 10 14.81 -10.95 10.88
CA TRP A 10 15.63 -10.07 11.72
C TRP A 10 16.85 -10.78 12.32
N SER A 11 16.75 -12.07 12.61
CA SER A 11 17.85 -12.83 13.21
C SER A 11 19.00 -13.13 12.24
N ALA A 12 18.73 -13.21 10.94
CA ALA A 12 19.77 -13.46 9.94
C ALA A 12 20.66 -12.23 9.65
N LEU A 13 20.16 -11.03 9.94
CA LEU A 13 20.94 -9.79 9.77
C LEU A 13 21.81 -9.45 10.99
N SER A 14 21.56 -10.06 12.14
CA SER A 14 22.33 -9.79 13.38
C SER A 14 23.65 -10.54 13.48
N MET A 15 23.96 -11.47 12.60
CA MET A 15 25.16 -12.32 12.69
C MET A 15 26.40 -11.78 11.95
N LEU A 16 26.39 -10.57 11.44
CA LEU A 16 27.53 -9.99 10.71
C LEU A 16 28.08 -8.70 11.36
N ALA A 17 28.03 -8.56 12.68
CA ALA A 17 28.75 -7.49 13.35
C ALA A 17 30.04 -8.04 13.99
N PRO A 18 31.23 -7.79 13.44
CA PRO A 18 32.47 -7.91 14.20
C PRO A 18 32.53 -6.72 15.17
N ALA A 19 32.72 -7.03 16.45
CA ALA A 19 33.04 -6.03 17.47
C ALA A 19 34.42 -5.41 17.16
N GLY A 20 34.49 -4.09 17.12
CA GLY A 20 35.73 -3.35 17.29
C GLY A 20 36.14 -2.45 16.12
N ALA A 21 35.89 -1.20 16.29
CA ALA A 21 36.72 -0.03 16.04
C ALA A 21 35.82 1.19 15.71
N VAL A 22 35.87 2.18 16.56
CA VAL A 22 35.39 3.53 16.24
C VAL A 22 36.33 4.09 15.17
N THR A 23 35.95 3.94 13.90
CA THR A 23 36.58 4.63 12.79
C THR A 23 35.57 5.61 12.23
N ASN A 24 35.99 6.86 12.08
CA ASN A 24 35.29 7.92 11.37
C ASN A 24 34.51 7.35 10.19
N ALA A 25 33.21 7.66 10.16
CA ALA A 25 32.30 7.17 9.12
C ALA A 25 32.98 7.33 7.75
N PRO A 26 33.23 6.26 6.99
CA PRO A 26 33.72 6.41 5.65
C PRO A 26 32.66 7.16 4.85
N VAL A 27 33.06 8.20 4.17
CA VAL A 27 32.31 8.79 3.07
C VAL A 27 31.83 7.63 2.22
N ARG A 28 30.50 7.46 2.09
CA ARG A 28 29.92 6.40 1.26
C ARG A 28 30.53 6.49 -0.12
N GLN A 29 31.36 5.51 -0.49
CA GLN A 29 31.96 5.45 -1.80
C GLN A 29 30.94 5.11 -2.90
N ASP A 30 29.81 4.50 -2.51
CA ASP A 30 28.71 4.15 -3.40
C ASP A 30 27.42 4.78 -2.86
N ASP A 31 26.99 5.87 -3.49
CA ASP A 31 25.73 6.56 -3.18
C ASP A 31 24.54 5.81 -3.82
N ASP A 32 24.44 4.49 -3.58
CA ASP A 32 23.33 3.64 -3.99
C ASP A 32 22.70 2.95 -2.77
N TRP A 33 21.54 2.38 -2.97
CA TRP A 33 20.82 1.57 -1.98
C TRP A 33 21.61 0.28 -1.68
N GLU A 34 21.65 -0.10 -0.42
CA GLU A 34 22.16 -1.41 -0.02
C GLU A 34 21.26 -2.50 -0.63
N PHE A 35 21.86 -3.40 -1.43
CA PHE A 35 21.12 -4.46 -2.11
C PHE A 35 21.37 -5.83 -1.48
N VAL A 36 20.30 -6.57 -1.24
CA VAL A 36 20.34 -7.96 -0.79
C VAL A 36 19.43 -8.82 -1.67
N ALA A 37 19.90 -10.03 -2.02
CA ALA A 37 19.08 -11.01 -2.73
C ALA A 37 19.22 -12.38 -2.07
N ASP A 38 18.11 -13.10 -1.98
CA ASP A 38 18.02 -14.51 -1.59
C ASP A 38 17.23 -15.26 -2.65
N PRO A 39 17.89 -15.83 -3.68
CA PRO A 39 17.19 -16.54 -4.76
C PRO A 39 16.41 -17.75 -4.27
N ALA A 40 16.84 -18.42 -3.19
CA ALA A 40 16.14 -19.58 -2.65
C ALA A 40 14.76 -19.22 -2.10
N ARG A 41 14.58 -17.96 -1.69
CA ARG A 41 13.30 -17.41 -1.18
C ARG A 41 12.59 -16.51 -2.19
N ASN A 42 13.11 -16.37 -3.40
CA ASN A 42 12.64 -15.38 -4.37
C ASN A 42 12.54 -13.98 -3.75
N LEU A 43 13.56 -13.59 -3.00
CA LEU A 43 13.62 -12.33 -2.28
C LEU A 43 14.73 -11.45 -2.86
N SER A 44 14.40 -10.20 -3.12
CA SER A 44 15.36 -9.13 -3.33
C SER A 44 14.93 -7.88 -2.58
N ALA A 45 15.87 -7.12 -2.04
CA ALA A 45 15.58 -5.89 -1.32
C ALA A 45 16.65 -4.84 -1.59
N ALA A 46 16.21 -3.59 -1.63
CA ALA A 46 17.04 -2.40 -1.60
C ALA A 46 16.68 -1.60 -0.34
N SER A 47 17.66 -1.14 0.42
CA SER A 47 17.42 -0.45 1.68
C SER A 47 18.39 0.70 1.93
N VAL A 48 17.93 1.68 2.70
CA VAL A 48 18.75 2.72 3.31
C VAL A 48 18.46 2.73 4.79
N ARG A 49 19.51 2.74 5.62
CA ARG A 49 19.41 2.80 7.08
C ARG A 49 20.06 4.07 7.58
N TYR A 50 19.44 4.63 8.61
CA TYR A 50 19.89 5.86 9.24
C TYR A 50 20.33 5.61 10.68
N GLU A 51 21.22 6.45 11.21
CA GLU A 51 21.77 6.31 12.57
C GLU A 51 20.69 6.42 13.66
N ASP A 52 19.61 7.15 13.39
CA ASP A 52 18.47 7.33 14.30
C ASP A 52 17.51 6.11 14.32
N GLY A 53 17.89 5.01 13.70
CA GLY A 53 17.10 3.78 13.65
C GLY A 53 16.01 3.76 12.59
N LYS A 54 15.88 4.82 11.79
CA LYS A 54 14.98 4.82 10.64
C LYS A 54 15.56 3.98 9.50
N ALA A 55 14.68 3.49 8.64
CA ALA A 55 15.07 2.86 7.40
C ALA A 55 13.97 3.02 6.33
N VAL A 56 14.40 3.01 5.09
CA VAL A 56 13.54 2.84 3.92
C VAL A 56 13.90 1.51 3.27
N VAL A 57 12.91 0.65 3.07
CA VAL A 57 13.10 -0.69 2.49
C VAL A 57 12.14 -0.86 1.33
N VAL A 58 12.67 -1.25 0.19
CA VAL A 58 11.88 -1.70 -0.96
C VAL A 58 12.24 -3.15 -1.21
N GLN A 59 11.28 -4.04 -1.14
CA GLN A 59 11.53 -5.48 -1.29
C GLN A 59 10.55 -6.13 -2.27
N CYS A 60 11.07 -7.07 -3.03
CA CYS A 60 10.32 -8.01 -3.84
C CYS A 60 10.36 -9.39 -3.18
N ALA A 61 9.21 -9.99 -2.98
CA ALA A 61 9.05 -11.32 -2.39
C ALA A 61 7.91 -12.06 -3.12
N PRO A 62 7.64 -13.35 -2.85
CA PRO A 62 6.52 -14.06 -3.47
C PRO A 62 5.15 -13.38 -3.28
N ALA A 63 5.01 -12.58 -2.23
CA ALA A 63 3.81 -11.79 -1.96
C ALA A 63 3.73 -10.46 -2.75
N GLY A 64 4.71 -10.18 -3.60
CA GLY A 64 4.82 -8.97 -4.41
C GLY A 64 5.78 -7.92 -3.87
N LEU A 65 5.75 -6.75 -4.50
CA LEU A 65 6.55 -5.58 -4.13
C LEU A 65 6.00 -4.95 -2.85
N ARG A 66 6.89 -4.54 -1.96
CA ARG A 66 6.56 -3.77 -0.75
C ARG A 66 7.52 -2.60 -0.56
N VAL A 67 6.98 -1.46 -0.19
CA VAL A 67 7.73 -0.30 0.30
C VAL A 67 7.43 -0.15 1.77
N VAL A 68 8.45 -0.15 2.60
CA VAL A 68 8.32 -0.08 4.06
C VAL A 68 9.19 1.03 4.61
N LEU A 69 8.61 1.89 5.43
CA LEU A 69 9.32 2.85 6.26
C LEU A 69 9.39 2.32 7.69
N VAL A 70 10.56 2.34 8.28
CA VAL A 70 10.81 1.82 9.64
C VAL A 70 11.26 2.97 10.54
N GLY A 71 10.97 2.87 11.84
CA GLY A 71 11.39 3.86 12.84
C GLY A 71 10.53 5.12 12.87
N LEU A 72 9.33 5.09 12.30
CA LEU A 72 8.35 6.15 12.43
C LEU A 72 7.65 6.11 13.80
N PRO A 73 7.10 7.26 14.27
CA PRO A 73 6.30 7.26 15.50
C PRO A 73 5.16 6.25 15.42
N ALA A 74 4.99 5.45 16.48
CA ALA A 74 3.90 4.49 16.58
C ALA A 74 2.55 5.20 16.47
N THR A 75 1.58 4.54 15.85
CA THR A 75 0.22 5.06 15.65
C THR A 75 -0.81 4.06 16.15
N THR A 76 -1.96 4.54 16.57
CA THR A 76 -3.14 3.74 16.84
C THR A 76 -4.02 3.55 15.59
N GLU A 77 -3.84 4.40 14.60
CA GLU A 77 -4.57 4.33 13.33
C GLU A 77 -3.87 3.37 12.38
N ARG A 78 -4.67 2.53 11.72
CA ARG A 78 -4.14 1.57 10.74
C ARG A 78 -3.74 2.21 9.42
N GLU A 79 -4.30 3.38 9.12
CA GLU A 79 -4.10 4.09 7.88
C GLU A 79 -3.66 5.51 8.15
N ARG A 80 -2.66 5.97 7.39
CA ARG A 80 -2.14 7.33 7.46
C ARG A 80 -1.99 7.90 6.05
N VAL A 81 -2.66 9.02 5.83
CA VAL A 81 -2.48 9.83 4.62
C VAL A 81 -1.44 10.89 4.91
N LEU A 82 -0.35 10.86 4.16
CA LEU A 82 0.80 11.75 4.37
C LEU A 82 1.11 12.52 3.08
N ALA A 83 1.36 13.81 3.21
CA ALA A 83 1.96 14.59 2.13
C ALA A 83 3.44 14.18 2.01
N ALA A 84 3.82 13.78 0.82
CA ALA A 84 5.18 13.40 0.44
C ALA A 84 5.79 14.49 -0.44
N THR A 85 7.00 14.95 -0.12
CA THR A 85 7.74 15.90 -0.93
C THR A 85 9.17 15.45 -1.14
N ARG A 86 9.74 15.83 -2.29
CA ARG A 86 11.10 15.51 -2.70
C ARG A 86 11.92 16.79 -2.90
N ALA A 87 13.23 16.68 -2.77
CA ALA A 87 14.16 17.81 -3.01
C ALA A 87 14.08 18.36 -4.45
N ASP A 88 13.70 17.54 -5.41
CA ASP A 88 13.49 17.91 -6.81
C ASP A 88 12.14 18.61 -7.10
N GLY A 89 11.37 18.90 -6.06
CA GLY A 89 10.08 19.59 -6.15
C GLY A 89 8.88 18.67 -6.43
N ARG A 90 9.08 17.36 -6.64
CA ARG A 90 7.96 16.41 -6.75
C ARG A 90 7.20 16.35 -5.43
N SER A 91 5.88 16.27 -5.54
CA SER A 91 5.00 16.10 -4.39
C SER A 91 3.91 15.07 -4.72
N ASP A 92 3.46 14.35 -3.69
CA ASP A 92 2.38 13.38 -3.81
C ASP A 92 1.65 13.27 -2.47
N THR A 93 0.44 12.72 -2.48
CA THR A 93 -0.27 12.30 -1.28
C THR A 93 -0.21 10.79 -1.21
N GLN A 94 0.41 10.26 -0.17
CA GLN A 94 0.64 8.82 -0.02
C GLN A 94 -0.15 8.28 1.16
N THR A 95 -0.74 7.11 0.97
CA THR A 95 -1.42 6.35 2.03
C THR A 95 -0.50 5.24 2.51
N TRP A 96 -0.35 5.14 3.82
CA TRP A 96 0.51 4.19 4.50
C TRP A 96 -0.27 3.38 5.52
N PHE A 97 -0.03 2.09 5.58
CA PHE A 97 -0.65 1.18 6.53
C PHE A 97 0.33 0.77 7.62
N ALA A 98 -0.14 0.74 8.87
CA ALA A 98 0.61 0.24 10.01
C ALA A 98 -0.30 -0.55 10.94
N GLU A 99 0.22 -1.57 11.60
CA GLU A 99 -0.49 -2.17 12.73
C GLU A 99 -0.47 -1.22 13.92
N PRO A 100 -1.54 -1.18 14.74
CA PRO A 100 -1.59 -0.35 15.94
C PRO A 100 -0.39 -0.58 16.85
N GLY A 101 0.31 0.49 17.22
CA GLY A 101 1.53 0.44 18.01
C GLY A 101 2.80 0.11 17.23
N ALA A 102 2.74 -0.19 15.95
CA ALA A 102 3.92 -0.44 15.13
C ALA A 102 4.60 0.86 14.71
N THR A 103 5.91 0.77 14.50
CA THR A 103 6.78 1.84 13.97
C THR A 103 7.19 1.60 12.52
N ALA A 104 6.64 0.56 11.90
CA ALA A 104 6.86 0.21 10.50
C ALA A 104 5.58 0.46 9.70
N PHE A 105 5.70 1.23 8.62
CA PHE A 105 4.60 1.63 7.75
C PHE A 105 4.81 1.05 6.36
N THR A 106 3.79 0.43 5.80
CA THR A 106 3.81 -0.13 4.44
C THR A 106 3.00 0.74 3.49
N ALA A 107 3.55 1.05 2.33
CA ALA A 107 2.86 1.83 1.32
C ALA A 107 1.62 1.11 0.77
N SER A 108 0.59 1.87 0.45
CA SER A 108 -0.62 1.34 -0.19
C SER A 108 -0.45 1.12 -1.69
N VAL A 109 0.41 1.88 -2.36
CA VAL A 109 0.66 1.84 -3.81
C VAL A 109 2.16 1.60 -4.06
N ASN A 110 2.58 0.35 -3.83
CA ASN A 110 4.00 0.01 -3.76
C ASN A 110 4.81 0.38 -5.02
N GLY A 111 4.29 0.16 -6.23
CA GLY A 111 5.00 0.46 -7.47
C GLY A 111 5.29 1.95 -7.63
N ARG A 112 4.26 2.79 -7.52
CA ARG A 112 4.39 4.25 -7.60
C ARG A 112 5.24 4.81 -6.45
N ASP A 113 5.01 4.33 -5.23
CA ASP A 113 5.74 4.84 -4.07
C ASP A 113 7.22 4.46 -4.13
N ALA A 114 7.57 3.27 -4.62
CA ALA A 114 8.97 2.90 -4.89
C ALA A 114 9.60 3.81 -5.96
N ARG A 115 8.90 4.07 -7.08
CA ARG A 115 9.39 4.99 -8.12
C ARG A 115 9.49 6.44 -7.61
N PHE A 116 8.63 6.85 -6.69
CA PHE A 116 8.70 8.17 -6.05
C PHE A 116 9.99 8.33 -5.23
N LEU A 117 10.55 7.27 -4.66
CA LEU A 117 11.79 7.29 -3.90
C LEU A 117 13.05 7.42 -4.77
N ARG A 118 12.96 7.22 -6.09
CA ARG A 118 14.10 7.36 -7.01
C ARG A 118 14.54 8.82 -7.16
N GLY A 119 15.81 9.03 -7.42
CA GLY A 119 16.36 10.34 -7.75
C GLY A 119 17.10 11.04 -6.59
N GLY A 120 17.25 10.39 -5.44
CA GLY A 120 18.09 10.86 -4.34
C GLY A 120 17.60 12.12 -3.61
N GLY A 121 18.38 12.57 -2.63
CA GLY A 121 18.13 13.76 -1.84
C GLY A 121 16.97 13.64 -0.85
N LEU A 122 16.57 14.78 -0.28
CA LEU A 122 15.58 14.79 0.79
C LEU A 122 14.20 14.31 0.32
N PHE A 123 13.66 13.35 1.05
CA PHE A 123 12.30 12.87 1.00
C PHE A 123 11.64 13.17 2.34
N GLU A 124 10.62 13.98 2.35
CA GLU A 124 9.89 14.37 3.55
C GLU A 124 8.46 13.89 3.50
N LEU A 125 7.99 13.35 4.62
CA LEU A 125 6.62 12.98 4.88
C LEU A 125 6.04 13.83 5.99
N ARG A 126 4.82 14.33 5.79
CA ARG A 126 4.09 15.14 6.78
C ARG A 126 2.62 14.73 6.85
N SER A 127 2.11 14.65 8.08
CA SER A 127 0.67 14.58 8.30
C SER A 127 -0.02 15.87 7.83
N PRO A 128 -1.27 15.79 7.39
CA PRO A 128 -2.10 16.96 7.15
C PRO A 128 -2.23 17.85 8.39
N ALA A 129 -2.50 19.13 8.18
CA ALA A 129 -2.76 20.06 9.27
C ALA A 129 -3.96 19.60 10.11
N GLY A 130 -3.85 19.72 11.44
CA GLY A 130 -4.94 19.34 12.37
C GLY A 130 -4.94 17.86 12.75
N THR A 131 -4.00 17.04 12.28
CA THR A 131 -3.86 15.64 12.71
C THR A 131 -3.50 15.60 14.20
N ALA A 132 -4.21 14.79 14.99
CA ALA A 132 -4.05 14.69 16.44
C ALA A 132 -2.66 14.20 16.88
N ALA A 133 -2.05 13.29 16.10
CA ALA A 133 -0.69 12.80 16.30
C ALA A 133 0.11 12.99 15.01
N PRO A 134 0.63 14.21 14.75
CA PRO A 134 1.27 14.51 13.49
C PRO A 134 2.59 13.75 13.34
N ILE A 135 2.81 13.24 12.14
CA ILE A 135 4.07 12.63 11.73
C ILE A 135 4.82 13.66 10.88
N ARG A 136 6.10 13.81 11.16
CA ARG A 136 7.08 14.43 10.27
C ARG A 136 8.30 13.53 10.21
N ALA A 137 8.63 13.05 9.05
CA ALA A 137 9.80 12.23 8.84
C ALA A 137 10.58 12.73 7.62
N VAL A 138 11.90 12.75 7.74
CA VAL A 138 12.81 13.16 6.67
C VAL A 138 13.82 12.05 6.47
N PHE A 139 14.07 11.72 5.21
CA PHE A 139 15.03 10.72 4.76
C PHE A 139 15.91 11.33 3.68
N ASP A 140 17.21 11.13 3.77
CA ASP A 140 18.16 11.49 2.72
C ASP A 140 18.41 10.26 1.86
N LEU A 141 17.81 10.22 0.67
CA LEU A 141 17.84 9.05 -0.20
C LEU A 141 19.07 9.08 -1.11
N PRO A 142 19.64 7.92 -1.47
CA PRO A 142 20.75 7.81 -2.41
C PRO A 142 20.41 8.41 -3.78
N THR A 143 21.38 9.03 -4.43
CA THR A 143 21.20 9.60 -5.77
C THR A 143 21.24 8.53 -6.87
N GLN A 144 21.95 7.43 -6.63
CA GLN A 144 21.96 6.29 -7.53
C GLN A 144 20.83 5.32 -7.18
N ASN A 145 20.28 4.67 -8.20
CA ASN A 145 19.08 3.84 -8.05
C ASN A 145 19.24 2.44 -8.64
N ALA A 146 20.45 2.02 -8.99
CA ALA A 146 20.67 0.73 -9.66
C ALA A 146 20.12 -0.45 -8.83
N SER A 147 20.31 -0.42 -7.54
CA SER A 147 19.80 -1.44 -6.60
C SER A 147 18.28 -1.42 -6.49
N LEU A 148 17.69 -0.23 -6.39
CA LEU A 148 16.23 -0.04 -6.37
C LEU A 148 15.58 -0.51 -7.68
N ASP A 149 16.17 -0.16 -8.82
CA ASP A 149 15.70 -0.56 -10.15
C ASP A 149 15.75 -2.08 -10.35
N ARG A 150 16.75 -2.75 -9.80
CA ARG A 150 16.82 -4.21 -9.79
C ARG A 150 15.65 -4.84 -9.02
N VAL A 151 15.29 -4.27 -7.87
CA VAL A 151 14.14 -4.76 -7.08
C VAL A 151 12.83 -4.55 -7.82
N LEU A 152 12.61 -3.36 -8.39
CA LEU A 152 11.42 -3.06 -9.20
C LEU A 152 11.29 -4.06 -10.36
N THR A 153 12.37 -4.25 -11.13
CA THR A 153 12.40 -5.17 -12.26
C THR A 153 12.16 -6.62 -11.84
N ALA A 154 12.78 -7.05 -10.74
CA ALA A 154 12.59 -8.41 -10.21
C ALA A 154 11.14 -8.69 -9.83
N CYS A 155 10.40 -7.66 -9.41
CA CYS A 155 8.96 -7.73 -9.12
C CYS A 155 8.05 -7.45 -10.33
N GLY A 156 8.60 -7.29 -11.52
CA GLY A 156 7.84 -7.05 -12.74
C GLY A 156 7.33 -5.61 -12.88
N TYR A 157 7.85 -4.66 -12.10
CA TYR A 157 7.48 -3.25 -12.21
C TYR A 157 8.43 -2.51 -13.16
N ALA A 158 7.87 -1.62 -13.96
CA ALA A 158 8.66 -0.66 -14.73
C ALA A 158 9.35 0.33 -13.79
N VAL A 159 10.59 0.72 -14.11
CA VAL A 159 11.35 1.71 -13.34
C VAL A 159 10.87 3.14 -13.57
N ALA A 160 10.04 3.37 -14.57
CA ALA A 160 9.36 4.63 -14.85
C ALA A 160 7.94 4.35 -15.33
N ASP A 161 6.99 5.20 -14.99
CA ASP A 161 5.60 5.13 -15.41
C ASP A 161 5.09 6.54 -15.70
N ASP A 162 4.47 6.74 -16.85
CA ASP A 162 3.93 8.04 -17.29
C ASP A 162 2.84 8.58 -16.36
N ARG A 163 2.15 7.68 -15.63
CA ARG A 163 1.13 8.06 -14.64
C ARG A 163 1.70 8.64 -13.36
N ASP A 164 2.99 8.46 -13.09
CA ASP A 164 3.64 9.06 -11.92
C ASP A 164 3.66 10.59 -11.99
N ALA A 165 3.54 11.18 -13.20
CA ALA A 165 3.39 12.62 -13.41
C ALA A 165 1.96 13.14 -13.12
N LEU A 166 0.96 12.26 -13.05
CA LEU A 166 -0.41 12.65 -12.77
C LEU A 166 -0.67 12.67 -11.25
N PRO A 167 -1.43 13.64 -10.73
CA PRO A 167 -1.80 13.64 -9.33
C PRO A 167 -2.71 12.44 -9.01
N ARG A 168 -2.61 11.91 -7.78
CA ARG A 168 -3.55 10.88 -7.29
C ARG A 168 -4.92 11.49 -7.04
N THR A 169 -5.96 10.67 -7.15
CA THR A 169 -7.29 11.04 -6.62
C THR A 169 -7.21 11.18 -5.11
N GLY A 170 -8.04 12.07 -4.55
CA GLY A 170 -8.27 12.10 -3.10
C GLY A 170 -9.07 10.87 -2.63
N GLU A 171 -9.14 10.70 -1.32
CA GLU A 171 -9.92 9.63 -0.67
C GLU A 171 -11.43 9.77 -0.90
N ASP A 172 -11.88 10.96 -1.30
CA ASP A 172 -13.30 11.28 -1.49
C ASP A 172 -13.89 10.79 -2.82
N LEU A 173 -13.12 10.02 -3.62
CA LEU A 173 -13.63 9.50 -4.88
C LEU A 173 -14.67 8.41 -4.60
N LYS A 174 -15.94 8.74 -4.81
CA LYS A 174 -17.07 7.85 -4.57
C LYS A 174 -17.67 7.36 -5.86
N THR A 175 -18.14 6.12 -5.85
CA THR A 175 -19.01 5.63 -6.92
C THR A 175 -20.42 6.16 -6.73
N ARG A 176 -21.19 6.24 -7.81
CA ARG A 176 -22.60 6.61 -7.74
C ARG A 176 -23.37 5.69 -6.78
N TRP A 177 -23.09 4.39 -6.83
CA TRP A 177 -23.69 3.40 -5.94
C TRP A 177 -23.41 3.70 -4.44
N GLN A 178 -22.17 4.05 -4.09
CA GLN A 178 -21.82 4.41 -2.71
C GLN A 178 -22.58 5.63 -2.20
N VAL A 179 -22.84 6.60 -3.05
CA VAL A 179 -23.63 7.79 -2.68
C VAL A 179 -25.12 7.45 -2.52
N GLU A 180 -25.67 6.67 -3.46
CA GLU A 180 -27.07 6.24 -3.43
C GLU A 180 -27.39 5.34 -2.21
N HIS A 181 -26.42 4.54 -1.76
CA HIS A 181 -26.58 3.57 -0.63
C HIS A 181 -25.82 4.00 0.64
N ALA A 182 -25.49 5.28 0.78
CA ALA A 182 -24.68 5.78 1.90
C ALA A 182 -25.24 5.40 3.28
N ASP A 183 -26.57 5.45 3.45
CA ASP A 183 -27.24 5.10 4.70
C ASP A 183 -27.18 3.61 5.02
N GLU A 184 -27.15 2.75 4.01
CA GLU A 184 -27.04 1.31 4.16
C GLU A 184 -25.60 0.93 4.54
N ILE A 185 -24.62 1.54 3.88
CA ILE A 185 -23.21 1.39 4.21
C ILE A 185 -22.95 1.80 5.65
N ALA A 186 -23.42 3.01 6.04
CA ALA A 186 -23.28 3.51 7.40
C ALA A 186 -23.95 2.62 8.44
N ARG A 187 -25.11 2.01 8.14
CA ARG A 187 -25.77 1.04 9.04
C ARG A 187 -24.97 -0.25 9.16
N ALA A 188 -24.42 -0.74 8.05
CA ALA A 188 -23.59 -1.93 8.05
C ALA A 188 -22.30 -1.72 8.86
N GLU A 189 -21.66 -0.57 8.73
CA GLU A 189 -20.46 -0.20 9.49
C GLU A 189 -20.73 -0.11 11.01
N ARG A 190 -21.92 0.38 11.41
CA ARG A 190 -22.35 0.38 12.82
C ARG A 190 -22.79 -0.99 13.34
N GLY A 191 -22.75 -2.04 12.50
CA GLY A 191 -23.19 -3.38 12.89
C GLY A 191 -24.71 -3.55 13.03
N GLU A 192 -25.50 -2.57 12.61
CA GLU A 192 -26.97 -2.52 12.78
C GLU A 192 -27.73 -3.46 11.83
N GLY A 193 -27.07 -4.21 10.97
CA GLY A 193 -27.69 -5.09 9.96
C GLY A 193 -27.66 -6.58 10.25
N ARG A 194 -26.91 -7.04 11.25
CA ARG A 194 -26.90 -8.46 11.63
C ARG A 194 -28.07 -8.77 12.56
N ARG A 195 -29.28 -8.97 12.02
CA ARG A 195 -30.26 -9.81 12.71
C ARG A 195 -29.64 -11.20 12.86
N PRO A 196 -29.47 -11.73 14.10
CA PRO A 196 -29.13 -13.13 14.25
C PRO A 196 -30.22 -13.93 13.55
N SER A 197 -29.89 -14.57 12.44
CA SER A 197 -30.80 -15.54 11.84
C SER A 197 -31.04 -16.61 12.91
N GLY A 198 -32.22 -16.57 13.49
CA GLY A 198 -32.60 -17.46 14.57
C GLY A 198 -32.75 -18.89 14.06
N ASN A 199 -31.65 -19.56 13.88
CA ASN A 199 -31.60 -21.01 13.81
C ASN A 199 -31.31 -21.51 15.22
N ARG A 200 -32.41 -21.79 15.99
CA ARG A 200 -32.36 -22.49 17.25
C ARG A 200 -31.91 -23.93 16.98
N SER A 201 -30.65 -24.15 16.74
CA SER A 201 -30.03 -25.46 16.89
C SER A 201 -29.74 -25.65 18.37
N ARG A 202 -30.45 -26.57 18.98
CA ARG A 202 -30.20 -27.08 20.33
C ARG A 202 -28.69 -27.38 20.50
N SER A 203 -28.03 -26.60 21.32
CA SER A 203 -26.67 -26.88 21.78
C SER A 203 -26.74 -28.06 22.74
N VAL A 204 -26.12 -29.14 22.33
CA VAL A 204 -25.66 -30.21 23.20
C VAL A 204 -24.18 -29.90 23.46
N ASN A 205 -23.87 -29.63 24.73
CA ASN A 205 -22.57 -29.64 25.40
C ASN A 205 -21.30 -29.57 24.54
N GLY A 206 -20.57 -28.46 24.65
CA GLY A 206 -19.22 -28.42 24.12
C GLY A 206 -18.51 -27.12 24.49
N ARG A 207 -17.56 -27.23 25.36
CA ARG A 207 -16.51 -26.31 25.79
C ARG A 207 -16.36 -25.08 24.92
N GLY A 208 -16.52 -23.89 25.54
CA GLY A 208 -16.34 -22.60 24.89
C GLY A 208 -14.95 -22.47 24.26
N HIS A 209 -14.89 -22.66 22.96
CA HIS A 209 -13.85 -22.04 22.16
C HIS A 209 -14.29 -20.58 21.97
N GLN A 210 -13.73 -19.68 22.77
CA GLN A 210 -13.62 -18.29 22.33
C GLN A 210 -13.02 -18.35 20.92
N ARG A 211 -13.82 -18.10 19.90
CA ARG A 211 -13.29 -17.73 18.61
C ARG A 211 -12.61 -16.40 18.84
N ASP A 212 -11.29 -16.43 18.89
CA ASP A 212 -10.51 -15.22 18.70
C ASP A 212 -11.09 -14.57 17.44
N GLU A 213 -11.71 -13.41 17.59
CA GLU A 213 -12.13 -12.60 16.46
C GLU A 213 -10.85 -12.31 15.69
N ALA A 214 -10.63 -13.08 14.62
CA ALA A 214 -9.47 -12.91 13.78
C ALA A 214 -9.47 -11.47 13.30
N SER A 215 -8.44 -10.73 13.67
CA SER A 215 -8.25 -9.37 13.17
C SER A 215 -8.46 -9.37 11.65
N PRO A 216 -9.18 -8.38 11.11
CA PRO A 216 -9.39 -8.32 9.68
C PRO A 216 -8.02 -8.38 8.96
N PRO A 217 -7.94 -9.11 7.85
CA PRO A 217 -6.68 -9.22 7.10
C PRO A 217 -6.17 -7.82 6.76
N PRO A 218 -4.84 -7.63 6.74
CA PRO A 218 -4.26 -6.35 6.38
C PRO A 218 -4.73 -5.95 4.98
N PRO A 219 -4.92 -4.64 4.73
CA PRO A 219 -5.28 -4.15 3.41
C PRO A 219 -4.31 -4.66 2.36
N GLN A 220 -4.83 -5.13 1.23
CA GLN A 220 -3.98 -5.55 0.11
C GLN A 220 -3.51 -4.30 -0.63
N PRO A 221 -2.21 -4.18 -0.94
CA PRO A 221 -1.71 -3.05 -1.73
C PRO A 221 -2.37 -3.02 -3.12
N ALA A 222 -2.54 -1.81 -3.65
CA ALA A 222 -3.04 -1.65 -5.00
C ALA A 222 -2.02 -2.13 -6.03
N ASP A 223 -2.47 -2.90 -6.98
CA ASP A 223 -1.68 -3.48 -8.07
C ASP A 223 -2.13 -2.99 -9.46
N ARG A 224 -3.08 -2.05 -9.48
CA ARG A 224 -3.69 -1.50 -10.68
C ARG A 224 -3.89 0.00 -10.53
N SER A 225 -3.99 0.66 -11.69
CA SER A 225 -4.28 2.08 -11.77
C SER A 225 -5.26 2.36 -12.89
N CYS A 226 -6.12 3.36 -12.70
CA CYS A 226 -7.04 3.89 -13.69
C CYS A 226 -6.94 5.41 -13.73
N ILE A 227 -7.21 6.04 -14.87
CA ILE A 227 -7.34 7.48 -14.97
C ILE A 227 -8.83 7.83 -14.87
N VAL A 228 -9.19 8.83 -14.09
CA VAL A 228 -10.58 9.34 -14.05
C VAL A 228 -10.82 10.21 -15.27
N ARG A 229 -11.79 9.84 -16.09
CA ARG A 229 -12.21 10.62 -17.28
C ARG A 229 -13.71 10.51 -17.50
N ASN A 230 -14.35 11.64 -17.74
CA ASN A 230 -15.77 11.71 -18.11
C ASN A 230 -16.69 10.95 -17.11
N GLY A 231 -16.39 11.04 -15.84
CA GLY A 231 -17.19 10.40 -14.78
C GLY A 231 -17.06 8.89 -14.68
N ALA A 232 -15.98 8.32 -15.18
CA ALA A 232 -15.70 6.90 -15.11
C ALA A 232 -14.19 6.62 -14.94
N TYR A 233 -13.87 5.38 -14.62
CA TYR A 233 -12.49 4.89 -14.71
C TYR A 233 -12.17 4.55 -16.16
N ALA A 234 -11.13 5.18 -16.68
CA ALA A 234 -10.63 4.96 -18.03
C ALA A 234 -9.18 4.48 -18.00
N ASP A 235 -8.74 3.88 -19.08
CA ASP A 235 -7.35 3.47 -19.29
C ASP A 235 -6.80 2.70 -18.07
N CYS A 236 -7.57 1.73 -17.56
CA CYS A 236 -7.16 0.89 -16.43
C CYS A 236 -6.07 -0.10 -16.86
N ARG A 237 -5.01 -0.24 -16.05
CA ARG A 237 -3.95 -1.20 -16.29
C ARG A 237 -3.37 -1.73 -14.97
N PHE A 238 -2.66 -2.85 -15.05
CA PHE A 238 -1.85 -3.32 -13.94
C PHE A 238 -0.55 -2.52 -13.87
N ASP A 239 -0.08 -2.28 -12.65
CA ASP A 239 1.16 -1.54 -12.40
C ASP A 239 2.42 -2.42 -12.52
N HIS A 240 2.25 -3.74 -12.59
CA HIS A 240 3.32 -4.71 -12.76
C HIS A 240 3.03 -5.66 -13.92
N THR A 241 4.04 -6.38 -14.37
CA THR A 241 3.91 -7.36 -15.44
C THR A 241 3.03 -8.52 -14.96
N VAL A 242 1.85 -8.62 -15.53
CA VAL A 242 0.92 -9.75 -15.41
C VAL A 242 0.62 -10.26 -16.81
N ASP A 243 0.15 -11.47 -16.91
CA ASP A 243 -0.44 -11.93 -18.16
C ASP A 243 -1.74 -11.16 -18.40
N SER A 244 -1.62 -10.05 -19.14
CA SER A 244 -2.76 -9.20 -19.49
C SER A 244 -3.74 -9.91 -20.44
N SER A 245 -3.34 -11.01 -21.08
CA SER A 245 -4.21 -11.84 -21.91
C SER A 245 -5.03 -12.82 -21.07
N ALA A 246 -4.65 -13.06 -19.83
CA ALA A 246 -5.40 -13.94 -18.94
C ALA A 246 -6.84 -13.45 -18.77
N PRO A 247 -7.85 -14.32 -18.94
CA PRO A 247 -9.25 -13.91 -18.86
C PRO A 247 -9.62 -13.17 -17.58
N GLN A 248 -9.03 -13.56 -16.45
CA GLN A 248 -9.26 -12.92 -15.15
C GLN A 248 -8.73 -11.48 -15.12
N SER A 249 -7.55 -11.22 -15.70
CA SER A 249 -6.97 -9.89 -15.80
C SER A 249 -7.86 -8.96 -16.62
N GLN A 250 -8.33 -9.43 -17.79
CA GLN A 250 -9.22 -8.66 -18.67
C GLN A 250 -10.57 -8.38 -18.01
N VAL A 251 -11.17 -9.38 -17.35
CA VAL A 251 -12.45 -9.20 -16.63
C VAL A 251 -12.29 -8.15 -15.53
N THR A 252 -11.21 -8.20 -14.77
CA THR A 252 -10.97 -7.23 -13.70
C THR A 252 -10.89 -5.78 -14.22
N LEU A 253 -10.08 -5.54 -15.26
CA LEU A 253 -9.95 -4.21 -15.83
C LEU A 253 -11.26 -3.71 -16.45
N ARG A 254 -12.01 -4.60 -17.11
CA ARG A 254 -13.32 -4.27 -17.68
C ARG A 254 -14.34 -3.89 -16.61
N LEU A 255 -14.40 -4.64 -15.50
CA LEU A 255 -15.31 -4.33 -14.40
C LEU A 255 -15.02 -2.96 -13.79
N LEU A 256 -13.76 -2.56 -13.66
CA LEU A 256 -13.39 -1.22 -13.19
C LEU A 256 -13.93 -0.13 -14.14
N GLN A 257 -13.84 -0.34 -15.46
CA GLN A 257 -14.32 0.63 -16.45
C GLN A 257 -15.86 0.74 -16.51
N GLU A 258 -16.58 -0.27 -16.02
CA GLU A 258 -18.06 -0.25 -15.95
C GLU A 258 -18.57 0.57 -14.75
N ILE A 259 -17.72 0.88 -13.77
CA ILE A 259 -18.09 1.64 -12.56
C ILE A 259 -18.41 3.09 -12.96
N LYS A 260 -19.56 3.58 -12.51
CA LYS A 260 -19.94 4.98 -12.64
C LYS A 260 -19.57 5.74 -11.37
N LEU A 261 -18.86 6.83 -11.55
CA LEU A 261 -18.48 7.69 -10.45
C LEU A 261 -19.62 8.67 -10.11
N ASP A 262 -19.63 9.09 -8.86
CA ASP A 262 -20.47 10.23 -8.46
C ASP A 262 -20.00 11.49 -9.22
N PRO A 263 -20.91 12.28 -9.79
CA PRO A 263 -20.53 13.41 -10.65
C PRO A 263 -19.64 14.45 -9.96
N ALA A 264 -19.86 14.73 -8.67
CA ALA A 264 -19.08 15.72 -7.93
C ALA A 264 -17.66 15.18 -7.65
N SER A 265 -17.56 13.93 -7.22
CA SER A 265 -16.28 13.24 -6.98
C SER A 265 -15.49 13.10 -8.31
N ALA A 266 -16.16 12.76 -9.40
CA ALA A 266 -15.55 12.63 -10.72
C ALA A 266 -14.98 13.96 -11.19
N ALA A 267 -15.75 15.05 -11.09
CA ALA A 267 -15.29 16.37 -11.51
C ALA A 267 -14.04 16.83 -10.73
N ALA A 268 -14.00 16.56 -9.41
CA ALA A 268 -12.85 16.89 -8.57
C ALA A 268 -11.61 16.03 -8.89
N SER A 269 -11.80 14.87 -9.52
CA SER A 269 -10.76 13.88 -9.82
C SER A 269 -10.43 13.75 -11.30
N GLU A 270 -11.00 14.58 -12.16
CA GLU A 270 -10.77 14.53 -13.62
C GLU A 270 -9.27 14.62 -13.95
N GLY A 271 -8.77 13.70 -14.78
CA GLY A 271 -7.36 13.60 -15.16
C GLY A 271 -6.44 13.05 -14.09
N ARG A 272 -6.94 12.67 -12.92
CA ARG A 272 -6.15 12.10 -11.81
C ARG A 272 -6.07 10.59 -11.92
N VAL A 273 -5.07 10.00 -11.27
CA VAL A 273 -4.90 8.55 -11.19
C VAL A 273 -5.55 8.02 -9.92
N TYR A 274 -6.39 7.04 -10.09
CA TYR A 274 -6.99 6.25 -9.02
C TYR A 274 -6.32 4.90 -8.90
N TYR A 275 -6.03 4.49 -7.68
CA TYR A 275 -5.48 3.18 -7.32
C TYR A 275 -6.51 2.41 -6.51
N PRO A 276 -7.26 1.48 -7.14
CA PRO A 276 -8.25 0.68 -6.42
C PRO A 276 -7.57 -0.29 -5.46
N PHE A 277 -7.84 -0.16 -4.18
CA PHE A 277 -7.39 -1.13 -3.18
C PHE A 277 -8.14 -2.46 -3.33
N GLY A 278 -7.53 -3.55 -2.90
CA GLY A 278 -8.13 -4.89 -2.99
C GLY A 278 -9.51 -5.07 -2.31
N GLY A 279 -9.91 -4.11 -1.47
CA GLY A 279 -11.24 -4.05 -0.86
C GLY A 279 -12.38 -3.58 -1.79
N THR A 280 -12.06 -3.02 -2.94
CA THR A 280 -13.07 -2.57 -3.91
C THR A 280 -13.72 -3.72 -4.70
N ALA A 281 -13.09 -4.90 -4.73
CA ALA A 281 -13.67 -6.08 -5.40
C ALA A 281 -15.04 -6.50 -4.84
N PRO A 282 -15.29 -6.49 -3.51
CA PRO A 282 -16.61 -6.78 -2.96
C PRO A 282 -17.69 -5.78 -3.41
N LEU A 283 -17.35 -4.48 -3.49
CA LEU A 283 -18.30 -3.44 -3.93
C LEU A 283 -18.69 -3.63 -5.40
N ILE A 284 -17.73 -3.99 -6.25
CA ILE A 284 -17.99 -4.29 -7.67
C ILE A 284 -18.93 -5.50 -7.80
N MET A 285 -18.74 -6.52 -6.97
CA MET A 285 -19.61 -7.72 -7.00
C MET A 285 -21.02 -7.44 -6.51
N ILE A 286 -21.19 -6.59 -5.50
CA ILE A 286 -22.50 -6.17 -4.98
C ILE A 286 -23.25 -5.35 -6.07
N GLU A 287 -22.59 -4.35 -6.62
CA GLU A 287 -23.17 -3.50 -7.67
C GLU A 287 -23.62 -4.31 -8.91
N ARG A 288 -22.92 -5.40 -9.22
CA ARG A 288 -23.30 -6.31 -10.31
C ARG A 288 -24.46 -7.24 -9.96
N SER A 289 -24.51 -7.73 -8.71
CA SER A 289 -25.60 -8.63 -8.27
C SER A 289 -26.94 -7.90 -8.26
N GLU A 290 -26.97 -6.63 -7.93
CA GLU A 290 -28.19 -5.81 -7.92
C GLU A 290 -28.70 -5.48 -9.34
N ARG A 291 -27.82 -5.42 -10.35
CA ARG A 291 -28.23 -5.21 -11.75
C ARG A 291 -28.76 -6.47 -12.44
N LEU A 292 -28.57 -7.64 -11.82
CA LEU A 292 -29.03 -8.93 -12.36
C LEU A 292 -30.35 -9.40 -11.72
N ASN A 293 -30.85 -8.70 -10.71
CA ASN A 293 -32.15 -8.86 -10.09
C ASN A 293 -33.09 -7.70 -10.48
#